data_c44e7eb9c3781e24bcdd312e3eff1dad
#
_entry.id   c44e7eb9c3781e24bcdd312e3eff1dad
#
_cell.length_a   1.000
_cell.length_b   1.000
_cell.length_c   1.000
_cell.angle_alpha   90.00
_cell.angle_beta   90.00
_cell.angle_gamma   90.00
#
_symmetry.space_group_name_H-M   'P 1'
#
loop_
_entity.id
_entity.type
_entity.pdbx_description
1 polymer ?
#
loop_
_entity_poly.entity_id
_entity_poly.type
_entity_poly.pdbx_seq_one_letter_code
_entity_poly.pdbx_strand_id
1 'polypeptide(L)'
;VRGEKVMKQSKEEFIKSEGADFPGKTYVDCVLQHVFNFQRNYLLKDMFQVHKAHIAMLTEENLMKKEEAKVILHALKKVEGIPEEQLLYTEQHEDLFFLVEHLISQEAKCDFVSNMHIGRSRNDMGVTMYRMSLRRYVLRLMEHHLLLQESVLQLAADYKETIMPAYTHTQPAQPTTFGHYTLAIYDTMQRDLERMKKTYQLLNQSPMGAAALSTTGFPIKRERVAHLLGFANVIENSYDAVAGADYLLEVSSLLMVMMTNTSRWIHDFLLLATKEYDGITVAKPYVQISSIMPQKRNPVSIEHARAITSSALGEAFTVFQMIHNTPFGDIVDTEDDLQPYLYKGIEKAIRVFCMMNAVIRTMKVEEETLKSRSYKHAITITDFADVLTKNYEIPFRHAHHAASVIANMSLEQKKELHELHFKDVNIYLQENFKMQLLEKEWEEIVSPEAFIQKRNVYGGPSKKEMERMINNRKESFRKEEDVFEKEKQRILQTENDLNILVSNIIEL
;
A
#
# COMPACT_ATOMS: atom_id res chain seq x y z
N VAL A 1 24.73 -4.59 33.76
CA VAL A 1 24.91 -5.42 34.99
C VAL A 1 24.83 -6.92 34.67
N ARG A 2 24.01 -7.39 33.72
CA ARG A 2 23.99 -8.82 33.27
C ARG A 2 25.24 -9.21 32.47
N GLY A 3 25.78 -8.36 31.63
CA GLY A 3 26.93 -8.67 30.74
C GLY A 3 28.26 -8.90 31.48
N GLU A 4 28.51 -8.21 32.60
CA GLU A 4 29.75 -8.38 33.37
C GLU A 4 29.83 -9.71 34.17
N LYS A 5 28.66 -10.28 34.55
CA LYS A 5 28.61 -11.59 35.20
C LYS A 5 28.87 -12.74 34.22
N VAL A 6 28.43 -12.62 32.97
CA VAL A 6 28.60 -13.66 31.93
C VAL A 6 30.08 -13.80 31.53
N MET A 7 30.84 -12.70 31.47
CA MET A 7 32.27 -12.73 31.11
C MET A 7 33.17 -13.39 32.16
N LYS A 8 32.68 -13.68 33.38
CA LYS A 8 33.46 -14.27 34.45
C LYS A 8 33.15 -15.76 34.71
N GLN A 9 32.19 -16.35 33.98
CA GLN A 9 31.85 -17.76 34.11
C GLN A 9 32.85 -18.64 33.36
N SER A 10 33.20 -19.80 33.92
CA SER A 10 33.92 -20.81 33.14
C SER A 10 33.04 -21.36 32.02
N LYS A 11 33.66 -21.94 30.98
CA LYS A 11 32.91 -22.58 29.87
C LYS A 11 31.91 -23.61 30.36
N GLU A 12 32.28 -24.41 31.38
CA GLU A 12 31.43 -25.45 31.94
C GLU A 12 30.24 -24.86 32.72
N GLU A 13 30.45 -23.80 33.49
CA GLU A 13 29.38 -23.08 34.18
C GLU A 13 28.41 -22.44 33.19
N PHE A 14 28.92 -21.88 32.09
CA PHE A 14 28.08 -21.29 31.04
C PHE A 14 27.24 -22.36 30.35
N ILE A 15 27.82 -23.48 29.91
CA ILE A 15 27.07 -24.59 29.31
C ILE A 15 25.98 -25.10 30.29
N LYS A 16 26.28 -25.24 31.56
CA LYS A 16 25.31 -25.65 32.56
C LYS A 16 24.16 -24.64 32.72
N SER A 17 24.44 -23.35 32.56
CA SER A 17 23.41 -22.30 32.64
C SER A 17 22.50 -22.25 31.41
N GLU A 18 22.98 -22.74 30.26
CA GLU A 18 22.22 -22.82 29.01
C GLU A 18 21.26 -24.02 28.92
N GLY A 19 21.45 -25.03 29.75
CA GLY A 19 20.68 -26.28 29.73
C GLY A 19 21.45 -27.44 29.10
N ALA A 20 20.93 -28.66 29.26
CA ALA A 20 21.57 -29.88 28.74
C ALA A 20 21.16 -30.18 27.30
N ASP A 21 19.97 -29.76 26.90
CA ASP A 21 19.34 -30.09 25.62
C ASP A 21 18.87 -28.80 24.91
N PHE A 22 18.49 -28.94 23.62
CA PHE A 22 17.87 -27.87 22.86
C PHE A 22 16.43 -27.60 23.37
N PRO A 23 16.03 -26.32 23.45
CA PRO A 23 16.79 -25.10 23.12
C PRO A 23 17.59 -24.55 24.31
N GLY A 24 18.80 -24.05 24.04
CA GLY A 24 19.60 -23.33 25.04
C GLY A 24 18.95 -22.00 25.41
N LYS A 25 19.13 -21.57 26.65
CA LYS A 25 18.51 -20.35 27.20
C LYS A 25 18.76 -19.09 26.38
N THR A 26 20.01 -18.88 25.95
CA THR A 26 20.36 -17.73 25.12
C THR A 26 19.61 -17.76 23.77
N TYR A 27 19.44 -18.95 23.18
CA TYR A 27 18.68 -19.10 21.93
C TYR A 27 17.20 -18.80 22.14
N VAL A 28 16.63 -19.23 23.24
CA VAL A 28 15.26 -18.85 23.66
C VAL A 28 15.10 -17.34 23.76
N ASP A 29 15.97 -16.67 24.50
CA ASP A 29 15.87 -15.23 24.76
C ASP A 29 16.11 -14.39 23.49
N CYS A 30 16.99 -14.84 22.58
CA CYS A 30 17.39 -14.08 21.40
C CYS A 30 16.54 -14.38 20.15
N VAL A 31 15.94 -15.57 20.05
CA VAL A 31 15.25 -16.02 18.82
C VAL A 31 13.85 -16.53 19.14
N LEU A 32 13.69 -17.66 19.83
CA LEU A 32 12.44 -18.40 19.87
C LEU A 32 11.27 -17.61 20.48
N GLN A 33 11.52 -16.81 21.51
CA GLN A 33 10.49 -15.96 22.10
C GLN A 33 9.99 -14.89 21.13
N HIS A 34 10.86 -14.34 20.27
CA HIS A 34 10.50 -13.35 19.25
C HIS A 34 9.68 -13.99 18.14
N VAL A 35 10.11 -15.17 17.66
CA VAL A 35 9.40 -15.96 16.65
C VAL A 35 8.02 -16.35 17.15
N PHE A 36 7.91 -16.89 18.36
CA PHE A 36 6.64 -17.25 18.99
C PHE A 36 5.66 -16.07 19.04
N ASN A 37 6.13 -14.91 19.50
CA ASN A 37 5.28 -13.71 19.60
C ASN A 37 4.82 -13.25 18.22
N PHE A 38 5.68 -13.33 17.21
CA PHE A 38 5.30 -13.03 15.82
C PHE A 38 4.23 -14.01 15.33
N GLN A 39 4.46 -15.32 15.45
CA GLN A 39 3.52 -16.36 15.02
C GLN A 39 2.16 -16.20 15.74
N ARG A 40 2.15 -15.95 17.04
CA ARG A 40 0.92 -15.72 17.80
C ARG A 40 0.14 -14.51 17.27
N ASN A 41 0.80 -13.39 17.08
CA ASN A 41 0.13 -12.13 16.74
C ASN A 41 -0.35 -12.09 15.28
N TYR A 42 0.29 -12.84 14.37
CA TYR A 42 0.03 -12.73 12.93
C TYR A 42 -0.49 -14.00 12.27
N LEU A 43 -0.18 -15.19 12.82
CA LEU A 43 -0.42 -16.48 12.16
C LEU A 43 -1.39 -17.41 12.91
N LEU A 44 -1.67 -17.18 14.18
CA LEU A 44 -2.47 -18.09 15.02
C LEU A 44 -3.83 -18.43 14.39
N LYS A 45 -4.56 -17.42 13.89
CA LYS A 45 -5.85 -17.64 13.20
C LYS A 45 -5.69 -18.58 12.01
N ASP A 46 -4.66 -18.34 11.20
CA ASP A 46 -4.41 -19.13 9.98
C ASP A 46 -3.99 -20.55 10.34
N MET A 47 -3.22 -20.75 11.40
CA MET A 47 -2.85 -22.06 11.92
C MET A 47 -4.09 -22.91 12.25
N PHE A 48 -5.06 -22.38 12.95
CA PHE A 48 -6.31 -23.08 13.24
C PHE A 48 -7.09 -23.43 11.98
N GLN A 49 -7.15 -22.53 10.99
CA GLN A 49 -7.83 -22.79 9.73
C GLN A 49 -7.13 -23.91 8.94
N VAL A 50 -5.79 -23.93 8.89
CA VAL A 50 -5.02 -24.99 8.23
C VAL A 50 -5.25 -26.34 8.91
N HIS A 51 -5.25 -26.40 10.24
CA HIS A 51 -5.57 -27.63 10.97
C HIS A 51 -6.97 -28.16 10.62
N LYS A 52 -7.99 -27.29 10.66
CA LYS A 52 -9.38 -27.64 10.32
C LYS A 52 -9.51 -28.19 8.89
N ALA A 53 -8.96 -27.47 7.93
CA ALA A 53 -9.05 -27.84 6.51
C ALA A 53 -8.33 -29.17 6.23
N HIS A 54 -7.16 -29.36 6.83
CA HIS A 54 -6.39 -30.59 6.65
C HIS A 54 -7.10 -31.81 7.28
N ILE A 55 -7.59 -31.70 8.53
CA ILE A 55 -8.32 -32.77 9.20
C ILE A 55 -9.62 -33.12 8.44
N ALA A 56 -10.35 -32.10 7.95
CA ALA A 56 -11.53 -32.31 7.12
C ALA A 56 -11.20 -33.12 5.86
N MET A 57 -10.14 -32.74 5.13
CA MET A 57 -9.67 -33.48 3.96
C MET A 57 -9.27 -34.91 4.29
N LEU A 58 -8.48 -35.14 5.36
CA LEU A 58 -8.10 -36.48 5.79
C LEU A 58 -9.33 -37.37 6.09
N THR A 59 -10.37 -36.78 6.68
CA THR A 59 -11.62 -37.48 6.99
C THR A 59 -12.40 -37.84 5.70
N GLU A 60 -12.52 -36.87 4.76
CA GLU A 60 -13.19 -37.07 3.47
C GLU A 60 -12.51 -38.16 2.62
N GLU A 61 -11.18 -38.21 2.64
CA GLU A 61 -10.38 -39.18 1.89
C GLU A 61 -10.20 -40.53 2.65
N ASN A 62 -10.85 -40.73 3.79
CA ASN A 62 -10.75 -41.91 4.65
C ASN A 62 -9.33 -42.22 5.15
N LEU A 63 -8.47 -41.19 5.25
CA LEU A 63 -7.12 -41.27 5.83
C LEU A 63 -7.15 -41.11 7.34
N MET A 64 -8.25 -40.56 7.88
CA MET A 64 -8.56 -40.47 9.28
C MET A 64 -9.98 -40.95 9.54
N LYS A 65 -10.19 -41.70 10.62
CA LYS A 65 -11.54 -42.12 10.99
C LYS A 65 -12.39 -40.95 11.46
N LYS A 66 -13.69 -40.98 11.21
CA LYS A 66 -14.60 -39.91 11.63
C LYS A 66 -14.59 -39.67 13.14
N GLU A 67 -14.53 -40.75 13.92
CA GLU A 67 -14.48 -40.69 15.38
C GLU A 67 -13.19 -40.01 15.89
N GLU A 68 -12.04 -40.27 15.23
CA GLU A 68 -10.78 -39.60 15.52
C GLU A 68 -10.85 -38.13 15.18
N ALA A 69 -11.32 -37.78 13.97
CA ALA A 69 -11.51 -36.41 13.53
C ALA A 69 -12.42 -35.61 14.46
N LYS A 70 -13.54 -36.21 14.89
CA LYS A 70 -14.48 -35.61 15.86
C LYS A 70 -13.78 -35.21 17.15
N VAL A 71 -13.01 -36.11 17.75
CA VAL A 71 -12.28 -35.85 19.00
C VAL A 71 -11.25 -34.75 18.82
N ILE A 72 -10.44 -34.82 17.76
CA ILE A 72 -9.37 -33.85 17.46
C ILE A 72 -9.97 -32.46 17.20
N LEU A 73 -11.01 -32.37 16.33
CA LEU A 73 -11.64 -31.09 16.01
C LEU A 73 -12.38 -30.47 17.21
N HIS A 74 -12.95 -31.30 18.10
CA HIS A 74 -13.52 -30.78 19.33
C HIS A 74 -12.44 -30.20 20.26
N ALA A 75 -11.31 -30.87 20.41
CA ALA A 75 -10.17 -30.36 21.16
C ALA A 75 -9.61 -29.08 20.53
N LEU A 76 -9.44 -29.06 19.20
CA LEU A 76 -8.99 -27.88 18.45
C LEU A 76 -9.90 -26.68 18.69
N LYS A 77 -11.23 -26.86 18.66
CA LYS A 77 -12.20 -25.79 18.91
C LYS A 77 -12.09 -25.20 20.32
N LYS A 78 -11.77 -26.04 21.32
CA LYS A 78 -11.52 -25.56 22.68
C LYS A 78 -10.23 -24.77 22.78
N VAL A 79 -9.15 -25.22 22.14
CA VAL A 79 -7.86 -24.53 22.11
C VAL A 79 -7.97 -23.21 21.36
N GLU A 80 -8.72 -23.16 20.26
CA GLU A 80 -9.02 -21.91 19.51
C GLU A 80 -9.78 -20.90 20.37
N GLY A 81 -10.55 -21.36 21.36
CA GLY A 81 -11.25 -20.50 22.32
C GLY A 81 -10.37 -19.91 23.43
N ILE A 82 -9.11 -20.29 23.55
CA ILE A 82 -8.17 -19.72 24.50
C ILE A 82 -7.81 -18.30 24.06
N PRO A 83 -7.95 -17.27 24.92
CA PRO A 83 -7.52 -15.92 24.60
C PRO A 83 -6.05 -15.88 24.19
N GLU A 84 -5.74 -15.14 23.12
CA GLU A 84 -4.39 -15.05 22.57
C GLU A 84 -3.34 -14.63 23.60
N GLU A 85 -3.73 -13.74 24.53
CA GLU A 85 -2.87 -13.23 25.60
C GLU A 85 -2.49 -14.31 26.65
N GLN A 86 -3.21 -15.43 26.67
CA GLN A 86 -2.93 -16.56 27.54
C GLN A 86 -1.98 -17.58 26.92
N LEU A 87 -1.76 -17.51 25.60
CA LEU A 87 -0.78 -18.33 24.89
C LEU A 87 0.59 -17.69 25.08
N LEU A 88 1.29 -18.08 26.13
CA LEU A 88 2.60 -17.56 26.48
C LEU A 88 3.70 -18.53 26.07
N TYR A 89 4.82 -17.99 25.61
CA TYR A 89 6.01 -18.81 25.34
C TYR A 89 6.49 -19.49 26.64
N THR A 90 6.74 -20.77 26.52
CA THR A 90 7.35 -21.58 27.59
C THR A 90 8.53 -22.35 27.03
N GLU A 91 9.61 -22.51 27.77
CA GLU A 91 10.81 -23.26 27.38
C GLU A 91 10.54 -24.75 27.06
N GLN A 92 9.31 -25.23 27.33
CA GLN A 92 8.89 -26.62 27.05
C GLN A 92 8.50 -26.85 25.59
N HIS A 93 8.27 -25.79 24.81
CA HIS A 93 7.85 -25.86 23.42
C HIS A 93 8.74 -24.97 22.56
N GLU A 94 9.20 -25.49 21.43
CA GLU A 94 10.08 -24.76 20.52
C GLU A 94 9.42 -23.51 19.97
N ASP A 95 8.15 -23.63 19.54
CA ASP A 95 7.39 -22.54 18.93
C ASP A 95 5.90 -22.63 19.24
N LEU A 96 5.11 -21.75 18.66
CA LEU A 96 3.65 -21.72 18.80
C LEU A 96 2.98 -22.97 18.25
N PHE A 97 3.51 -23.57 17.19
CA PHE A 97 2.97 -24.78 16.59
C PHE A 97 2.98 -25.93 17.60
N PHE A 98 4.12 -26.20 18.22
CA PHE A 98 4.24 -27.24 19.24
C PHE A 98 3.40 -26.96 20.50
N LEU A 99 3.28 -25.72 20.91
CA LEU A 99 2.38 -25.36 22.01
C LEU A 99 0.91 -25.69 21.67
N VAL A 100 0.44 -25.28 20.50
CA VAL A 100 -0.94 -25.55 20.05
C VAL A 100 -1.21 -27.02 19.93
N GLU A 101 -0.29 -27.81 19.38
CA GLU A 101 -0.40 -29.26 19.29
C GLU A 101 -0.43 -29.93 20.66
N HIS A 102 0.43 -29.51 21.56
CA HIS A 102 0.44 -29.99 22.95
C HIS A 102 -0.92 -29.74 23.63
N LEU A 103 -1.46 -28.54 23.49
CA LEU A 103 -2.77 -28.20 24.05
C LEU A 103 -3.90 -29.04 23.45
N ILE A 104 -3.88 -29.27 22.13
CA ILE A 104 -4.85 -30.16 21.46
C ILE A 104 -4.73 -31.59 22.01
N SER A 105 -3.52 -32.10 22.18
CA SER A 105 -3.25 -33.44 22.72
C SER A 105 -3.74 -33.57 24.16
N GLN A 106 -3.46 -32.58 25.00
CA GLN A 106 -3.95 -32.55 26.37
C GLN A 106 -5.48 -32.54 26.50
N GLU A 107 -6.15 -31.80 25.59
CA GLU A 107 -7.61 -31.72 25.60
C GLU A 107 -8.26 -32.99 25.04
N ALA A 108 -7.69 -33.57 23.97
CA ALA A 108 -8.20 -34.76 23.31
C ALA A 108 -7.98 -36.03 24.15
N LYS A 109 -6.92 -36.10 24.94
CA LYS A 109 -6.55 -37.23 25.82
C LYS A 109 -6.50 -38.59 25.13
N CYS A 110 -5.93 -38.60 23.92
CA CYS A 110 -5.80 -39.81 23.10
C CYS A 110 -4.54 -39.78 22.25
N ASP A 111 -3.97 -40.96 21.96
CA ASP A 111 -2.70 -41.10 21.24
C ASP A 111 -2.81 -40.84 19.73
N PHE A 112 -4.02 -40.93 19.17
CA PHE A 112 -4.24 -40.75 17.74
C PHE A 112 -4.28 -39.27 17.30
N VAL A 113 -4.06 -38.31 18.20
CA VAL A 113 -3.94 -36.87 17.84
C VAL A 113 -2.83 -36.67 16.82
N SER A 114 -1.75 -37.41 16.91
CA SER A 114 -0.65 -37.39 15.94
C SER A 114 -1.07 -37.71 14.49
N ASN A 115 -2.22 -38.36 14.27
CA ASN A 115 -2.75 -38.67 12.94
C ASN A 115 -3.12 -37.36 12.18
N MET A 116 -3.29 -36.23 12.86
CA MET A 116 -3.50 -34.93 12.20
C MET A 116 -2.28 -34.48 11.37
N HIS A 117 -1.12 -35.15 11.53
CA HIS A 117 0.10 -34.87 10.76
C HIS A 117 0.24 -35.73 9.49
N ILE A 118 -0.68 -36.65 9.21
CA ILE A 118 -0.62 -37.48 8.00
C ILE A 118 -0.52 -36.56 6.76
N GLY A 119 0.58 -36.72 6.01
CA GLY A 119 0.77 -36.07 4.71
C GLY A 119 1.08 -34.60 4.76
N ARG A 120 1.54 -34.03 5.88
CA ARG A 120 1.97 -32.62 6.00
C ARG A 120 3.27 -32.46 6.78
N SER A 121 3.89 -31.29 6.70
CA SER A 121 5.04 -30.86 7.49
C SER A 121 4.78 -29.46 8.08
N ARG A 122 5.63 -29.01 9.02
CA ARG A 122 5.66 -27.59 9.43
C ARG A 122 6.00 -26.66 8.26
N ASN A 123 6.81 -27.15 7.30
CA ASN A 123 7.28 -26.37 6.15
C ASN A 123 6.12 -25.92 5.26
N ASP A 124 5.32 -26.85 4.72
CA ASP A 124 4.18 -26.49 3.88
C ASP A 124 3.06 -25.78 4.66
N MET A 125 2.89 -26.09 5.95
CA MET A 125 2.00 -25.35 6.85
C MET A 125 2.48 -23.91 7.04
N GLY A 126 3.76 -23.70 7.33
CA GLY A 126 4.35 -22.37 7.54
C GLY A 126 4.11 -21.47 6.35
N VAL A 127 4.52 -21.91 5.16
CA VAL A 127 4.31 -21.13 3.91
C VAL A 127 2.81 -20.92 3.63
N THR A 128 1.94 -21.89 3.97
CA THR A 128 0.49 -21.73 3.84
C THR A 128 -0.03 -20.61 4.74
N MET A 129 0.39 -20.61 6.01
CA MET A 129 0.01 -19.57 6.97
C MET A 129 0.52 -18.18 6.54
N TYR A 130 1.76 -18.08 6.07
CA TYR A 130 2.33 -16.83 5.56
C TYR A 130 1.50 -16.28 4.40
N ARG A 131 1.17 -17.11 3.41
CA ARG A 131 0.35 -16.72 2.25
C ARG A 131 -1.08 -16.33 2.65
N MET A 132 -1.72 -17.05 3.57
CA MET A 132 -3.04 -16.71 4.08
C MET A 132 -3.03 -15.38 4.83
N SER A 133 -2.08 -15.19 5.72
CA SER A 133 -1.94 -13.97 6.48
C SER A 133 -1.62 -12.78 5.58
N LEU A 134 -0.62 -12.87 4.69
CA LEU A 134 -0.29 -11.82 3.74
C LEU A 134 -1.44 -11.49 2.79
N ARG A 135 -2.20 -12.49 2.33
CA ARG A 135 -3.42 -12.30 1.53
C ARG A 135 -4.42 -11.41 2.27
N ARG A 136 -4.66 -11.66 3.55
CA ARG A 136 -5.53 -10.85 4.42
C ARG A 136 -4.99 -9.43 4.60
N TYR A 137 -3.69 -9.27 4.81
CA TYR A 137 -3.04 -7.96 4.95
C TYR A 137 -3.06 -7.15 3.65
N VAL A 138 -2.87 -7.79 2.50
CA VAL A 138 -2.98 -7.13 1.18
C VAL A 138 -4.42 -6.69 0.90
N LEU A 139 -5.43 -7.50 1.25
CA LEU A 139 -6.85 -7.07 1.16
C LEU A 139 -7.13 -5.86 2.06
N ARG A 140 -6.61 -5.85 3.28
CA ARG A 140 -6.75 -4.70 4.17
C ARG A 140 -6.02 -3.47 3.63
N LEU A 141 -4.86 -3.64 3.01
CA LEU A 141 -4.14 -2.56 2.33
C LEU A 141 -4.95 -2.00 1.16
N MET A 142 -5.57 -2.87 0.33
CA MET A 142 -6.47 -2.47 -0.76
C MET A 142 -7.66 -1.67 -0.25
N GLU A 143 -8.29 -2.09 0.84
CA GLU A 143 -9.42 -1.39 1.44
C GLU A 143 -9.08 0.06 1.78
N HIS A 144 -7.98 0.28 2.51
CA HIS A 144 -7.54 1.63 2.88
C HIS A 144 -7.04 2.46 1.70
N HIS A 145 -6.47 1.80 0.69
CA HIS A 145 -6.08 2.45 -0.55
C HIS A 145 -7.32 2.93 -1.33
N LEU A 146 -8.36 2.10 -1.48
CA LEU A 146 -9.62 2.46 -2.14
C LEU A 146 -10.30 3.64 -1.43
N LEU A 147 -10.36 3.62 -0.09
CA LEU A 147 -10.93 4.74 0.69
C LEU A 147 -10.17 6.07 0.44
N LEU A 148 -8.85 6.03 0.37
CA LEU A 148 -8.05 7.21 0.04
C LEU A 148 -8.25 7.62 -1.41
N GLN A 149 -8.28 6.67 -2.34
CA GLN A 149 -8.46 6.90 -3.76
C GLN A 149 -9.81 7.55 -4.08
N GLU A 150 -10.89 7.12 -3.39
CA GLU A 150 -12.20 7.76 -3.47
C GLU A 150 -12.14 9.23 -3.05
N SER A 151 -11.47 9.51 -1.93
CA SER A 151 -11.32 10.87 -1.42
C SER A 151 -10.50 11.76 -2.35
N VAL A 152 -9.46 11.24 -2.99
CA VAL A 152 -8.68 11.95 -4.01
C VAL A 152 -9.53 12.23 -5.27
N LEU A 153 -10.36 11.27 -5.69
CA LEU A 153 -11.28 11.45 -6.82
C LEU A 153 -12.36 12.51 -6.51
N GLN A 154 -12.89 12.50 -5.30
CA GLN A 154 -13.84 13.52 -4.86
C GLN A 154 -13.19 14.90 -4.80
N LEU A 155 -11.98 15.02 -4.25
CA LEU A 155 -11.20 16.25 -4.24
C LEU A 155 -10.97 16.80 -5.66
N ALA A 156 -10.63 15.92 -6.62
CA ALA A 156 -10.47 16.30 -8.01
C ALA A 156 -11.78 16.81 -8.64
N ALA A 157 -12.92 16.23 -8.25
CA ALA A 157 -14.24 16.65 -8.73
C ALA A 157 -14.67 18.00 -8.14
N ASP A 158 -14.41 18.23 -6.85
CA ASP A 158 -14.80 19.45 -6.14
C ASP A 158 -14.00 20.66 -6.65
N TYR A 159 -12.72 20.47 -6.97
CA TYR A 159 -11.80 21.53 -7.39
C TYR A 159 -11.41 21.45 -8.88
N LYS A 160 -12.28 20.87 -9.72
CA LYS A 160 -12.02 20.69 -11.17
C LYS A 160 -11.83 22.01 -11.92
N GLU A 161 -12.36 23.12 -11.41
CA GLU A 161 -12.30 24.45 -12.01
C GLU A 161 -11.36 25.41 -11.22
N THR A 162 -10.82 24.98 -10.07
CA THR A 162 -9.93 25.79 -9.24
C THR A 162 -8.57 25.95 -9.89
N ILE A 163 -8.26 27.16 -10.35
CA ILE A 163 -7.05 27.47 -11.11
C ILE A 163 -5.83 27.44 -10.20
N MET A 164 -4.76 26.81 -10.67
CA MET A 164 -3.46 26.82 -10.02
C MET A 164 -2.31 26.85 -11.04
N PRO A 165 -1.12 27.36 -10.69
CA PRO A 165 0.04 27.19 -11.54
C PRO A 165 0.55 25.74 -11.49
N ALA A 166 0.83 25.14 -12.65
CA ALA A 166 1.62 23.93 -12.75
C ALA A 166 3.11 24.28 -12.72
N TYR A 167 3.92 23.36 -12.19
CA TYR A 167 5.35 23.54 -12.01
C TYR A 167 6.15 22.53 -12.82
N THR A 168 7.20 23.02 -13.48
CA THR A 168 8.27 22.16 -14.03
C THR A 168 9.61 22.64 -13.49
N HIS A 169 10.49 21.73 -13.11
CA HIS A 169 11.78 22.08 -12.52
C HIS A 169 11.66 23.07 -11.33
N THR A 170 10.59 22.91 -10.54
CA THR A 170 10.24 23.79 -9.40
C THR A 170 9.91 25.25 -9.77
N GLN A 171 9.78 25.56 -11.07
CA GLN A 171 9.37 26.88 -11.56
C GLN A 171 7.93 26.84 -12.07
N PRO A 172 7.16 27.93 -11.88
CA PRO A 172 5.84 28.08 -12.50
C PRO A 172 5.93 27.96 -14.01
N ALA A 173 5.08 27.14 -14.63
CA ALA A 173 5.16 26.82 -16.06
C ALA A 173 3.91 27.26 -16.83
N GLN A 174 2.77 26.68 -16.52
CA GLN A 174 1.50 26.94 -17.18
C GLN A 174 0.33 26.89 -16.20
N PRO A 175 -0.78 27.57 -16.47
CA PRO A 175 -2.01 27.39 -15.71
C PRO A 175 -2.58 25.98 -15.87
N THR A 176 -3.06 25.40 -14.77
CA THR A 176 -3.85 24.18 -14.73
C THR A 176 -4.95 24.31 -13.68
N THR A 177 -5.67 23.23 -13.35
CA THR A 177 -6.59 23.22 -12.21
C THR A 177 -6.10 22.29 -11.09
N PHE A 178 -6.48 22.61 -9.86
CA PHE A 178 -6.20 21.76 -8.72
C PHE A 178 -6.82 20.37 -8.90
N GLY A 179 -8.02 20.32 -9.50
CA GLY A 179 -8.67 19.06 -9.86
C GLY A 179 -7.86 18.26 -10.89
N HIS A 180 -7.27 18.90 -11.91
CA HIS A 180 -6.43 18.23 -12.90
C HIS A 180 -5.17 17.63 -12.27
N TYR A 181 -4.52 18.37 -11.38
CA TYR A 181 -3.37 17.91 -10.61
C TYR A 181 -3.73 16.71 -9.71
N THR A 182 -4.82 16.81 -8.93
CA THR A 182 -5.23 15.72 -8.03
C THR A 182 -5.73 14.49 -8.77
N LEU A 183 -6.32 14.66 -9.96
CA LEU A 183 -6.71 13.53 -10.82
C LEU A 183 -5.49 12.75 -11.33
N ALA A 184 -4.35 13.41 -11.56
CA ALA A 184 -3.09 12.73 -11.90
C ALA A 184 -2.56 11.88 -10.73
N ILE A 185 -2.78 12.31 -9.48
CA ILE A 185 -2.50 11.51 -8.28
C ILE A 185 -3.40 10.26 -8.27
N TYR A 186 -4.71 10.42 -8.50
CA TYR A 186 -5.65 9.32 -8.62
C TYR A 186 -5.19 8.28 -9.66
N ASP A 187 -4.75 8.71 -10.83
CA ASP A 187 -4.27 7.83 -11.89
C ASP A 187 -3.02 7.04 -11.50
N THR A 188 -2.17 7.61 -10.68
CA THR A 188 -1.01 6.90 -10.10
C THR A 188 -1.49 5.84 -9.10
N MET A 189 -2.44 6.18 -8.26
CA MET A 189 -3.05 5.26 -7.29
C MET A 189 -3.79 4.11 -8.00
N GLN A 190 -4.47 4.38 -9.13
CA GLN A 190 -5.10 3.33 -9.92
C GLN A 190 -4.09 2.29 -10.43
N ARG A 191 -2.91 2.74 -10.87
CA ARG A 191 -1.83 1.82 -11.26
C ARG A 191 -1.26 1.03 -10.07
N ASP A 192 -1.27 1.61 -8.88
CA ASP A 192 -0.88 0.89 -7.66
C ASP A 192 -1.94 -0.16 -7.26
N LEU A 193 -3.23 0.13 -7.44
CA LEU A 193 -4.31 -0.84 -7.25
C LEU A 193 -4.16 -2.05 -8.20
N GLU A 194 -3.82 -1.82 -9.48
CA GLU A 194 -3.56 -2.90 -10.44
C GLU A 194 -2.37 -3.78 -10.01
N ARG A 195 -1.33 -3.19 -9.43
CA ARG A 195 -0.20 -3.95 -8.86
C ARG A 195 -0.66 -4.78 -7.67
N MET A 196 -1.45 -4.20 -6.75
CA MET A 196 -1.99 -4.93 -5.59
C MET A 196 -2.82 -6.14 -6.02
N LYS A 197 -3.67 -6.01 -7.04
CA LYS A 197 -4.48 -7.11 -7.58
C LYS A 197 -3.61 -8.25 -8.12
N LYS A 198 -2.54 -7.92 -8.85
CA LYS A 198 -1.57 -8.92 -9.36
C LYS A 198 -0.82 -9.61 -8.23
N THR A 199 -0.32 -8.85 -7.27
CA THR A 199 0.36 -9.39 -6.07
C THR A 199 -0.57 -10.31 -5.29
N TYR A 200 -1.83 -9.92 -5.10
CA TYR A 200 -2.85 -10.74 -4.46
C TYR A 200 -3.07 -12.08 -5.20
N GLN A 201 -3.13 -12.08 -6.52
CA GLN A 201 -3.27 -13.30 -7.33
C GLN A 201 -2.09 -14.26 -7.12
N LEU A 202 -0.87 -13.75 -7.00
CA LEU A 202 0.33 -14.55 -6.73
C LEU A 202 0.35 -15.12 -5.31
N LEU A 203 -0.13 -14.36 -4.34
CA LEU A 203 -0.31 -14.84 -2.96
C LEU A 203 -1.37 -15.94 -2.86
N ASN A 204 -2.43 -15.85 -3.67
CA ASN A 204 -3.62 -16.68 -3.56
C ASN A 204 -3.46 -18.08 -4.20
N GLN A 205 -2.31 -18.72 -3.94
CA GLN A 205 -1.97 -20.05 -4.35
C GLN A 205 -1.53 -20.89 -3.16
N SER A 206 -2.08 -22.10 -3.01
CA SER A 206 -1.84 -22.98 -1.87
C SER A 206 -0.57 -23.81 -2.03
N PRO A 207 0.37 -23.77 -1.07
CA PRO A 207 1.49 -24.70 -1.01
C PRO A 207 1.14 -26.00 -0.28
N MET A 208 0.01 -26.05 0.45
CA MET A 208 -0.33 -27.13 1.36
C MET A 208 -0.31 -28.51 0.68
N GLY A 209 0.19 -29.51 1.40
CA GLY A 209 0.38 -30.88 0.91
C GLY A 209 1.67 -31.09 0.13
N ALA A 210 2.56 -30.09 0.08
CA ALA A 210 3.94 -30.27 -0.40
C ALA A 210 4.79 -31.03 0.63
N ALA A 211 4.33 -31.15 1.86
CA ALA A 211 5.04 -31.70 3.00
C ALA A 211 6.40 -30.99 3.20
N ALA A 212 7.49 -31.71 3.39
CA ALA A 212 8.80 -31.06 3.50
C ALA A 212 9.23 -30.38 2.18
N LEU A 213 9.19 -31.10 1.05
CA LEU A 213 9.53 -30.62 -0.31
C LEU A 213 8.99 -31.54 -1.43
N SER A 214 8.78 -32.81 -1.14
CA SER A 214 8.56 -33.86 -2.14
C SER A 214 7.20 -34.54 -2.00
N THR A 215 6.23 -33.87 -1.39
CA THR A 215 4.92 -34.44 -1.07
C THR A 215 4.99 -35.65 -0.11
N THR A 216 4.01 -36.52 -0.19
CA THR A 216 3.84 -37.68 0.69
C THR A 216 3.38 -38.91 -0.11
N GLY A 217 3.60 -40.10 0.45
CA GLY A 217 3.05 -41.35 -0.10
C GLY A 217 1.56 -41.57 0.23
N PHE A 218 0.94 -40.73 1.06
CA PHE A 218 -0.49 -40.79 1.33
C PHE A 218 -1.30 -40.12 0.21
N PRO A 219 -2.46 -40.68 -0.19
CA PRO A 219 -3.29 -40.12 -1.27
C PRO A 219 -4.11 -38.87 -0.79
N ILE A 220 -3.42 -37.86 -0.27
CA ILE A 220 -4.03 -36.61 0.12
C ILE A 220 -4.53 -35.82 -1.09
N LYS A 221 -5.50 -34.91 -0.87
CA LYS A 221 -6.06 -34.01 -1.91
C LYS A 221 -5.67 -32.56 -1.65
N ARG A 222 -4.58 -32.12 -2.30
CA ARG A 222 -4.05 -30.75 -2.18
C ARG A 222 -5.06 -29.71 -2.61
N GLU A 223 -5.79 -29.98 -3.71
CA GLU A 223 -6.83 -29.08 -4.26
C GLU A 223 -7.99 -28.92 -3.28
N ARG A 224 -8.34 -29.98 -2.53
CA ARG A 224 -9.42 -29.91 -1.53
C ARG A 224 -9.04 -28.99 -0.38
N VAL A 225 -7.83 -29.09 0.15
CA VAL A 225 -7.33 -28.21 1.20
C VAL A 225 -7.23 -26.76 0.69
N ALA A 226 -6.73 -26.55 -0.52
CA ALA A 226 -6.68 -25.24 -1.15
C ALA A 226 -8.07 -24.59 -1.23
N HIS A 227 -9.08 -25.33 -1.67
CA HIS A 227 -10.46 -24.87 -1.73
C HIS A 227 -11.02 -24.51 -0.34
N LEU A 228 -10.80 -25.38 0.66
CA LEU A 228 -11.26 -25.14 2.05
C LEU A 228 -10.61 -23.92 2.70
N LEU A 229 -9.40 -23.57 2.27
CA LEU A 229 -8.67 -22.37 2.73
C LEU A 229 -8.89 -21.14 1.84
N GLY A 230 -9.73 -21.25 0.81
CA GLY A 230 -10.08 -20.15 -0.09
C GLY A 230 -8.97 -19.71 -1.04
N PHE A 231 -8.00 -20.59 -1.31
CA PHE A 231 -7.02 -20.35 -2.37
C PHE A 231 -7.64 -20.55 -3.75
N ALA A 232 -7.16 -19.79 -4.73
CA ALA A 232 -7.62 -19.92 -6.10
C ALA A 232 -7.04 -21.17 -6.80
N ASN A 233 -5.80 -21.52 -6.48
CA ASN A 233 -5.06 -22.61 -7.11
C ASN A 233 -4.12 -23.28 -6.11
N VAL A 234 -3.51 -24.39 -6.54
CA VAL A 234 -2.40 -25.07 -5.86
C VAL A 234 -1.10 -24.76 -6.59
N ILE A 235 -0.01 -24.54 -5.88
CA ILE A 235 1.34 -24.52 -6.48
C ILE A 235 1.68 -25.95 -6.86
N GLU A 236 1.76 -26.24 -8.16
CA GLU A 236 1.84 -27.61 -8.69
C GLU A 236 3.11 -28.32 -8.23
N ASN A 237 4.27 -27.69 -8.44
CA ASN A 237 5.55 -28.25 -8.02
C ASN A 237 5.71 -28.12 -6.51
N SER A 238 5.81 -29.24 -5.81
CA SER A 238 5.90 -29.27 -4.34
C SER A 238 7.21 -28.68 -3.80
N TYR A 239 8.29 -28.74 -4.57
CA TYR A 239 9.54 -28.10 -4.19
C TYR A 239 9.41 -26.59 -4.25
N ASP A 240 8.83 -26.05 -5.32
CA ASP A 240 8.53 -24.64 -5.49
C ASP A 240 7.56 -24.12 -4.41
N ALA A 241 6.58 -24.95 -4.05
CA ALA A 241 5.58 -24.62 -3.02
C ALA A 241 6.19 -24.27 -1.65
N VAL A 242 7.35 -24.82 -1.33
CA VAL A 242 8.07 -24.58 -0.07
C VAL A 242 9.26 -23.63 -0.28
N ALA A 243 10.04 -23.85 -1.36
CA ALA A 243 11.26 -23.09 -1.61
C ALA A 243 11.03 -21.70 -2.23
N GLY A 244 9.88 -21.48 -2.88
CA GLY A 244 9.56 -20.25 -3.59
C GLY A 244 9.31 -19.08 -2.62
N ALA A 245 10.22 -18.10 -2.61
CA ALA A 245 10.13 -16.88 -1.80
C ALA A 245 9.75 -15.63 -2.61
N ASP A 246 9.48 -15.77 -3.90
CA ASP A 246 9.14 -14.69 -4.82
C ASP A 246 7.84 -13.97 -4.44
N TYR A 247 6.88 -14.64 -3.82
CA TYR A 247 5.66 -14.03 -3.30
C TYR A 247 5.95 -12.96 -2.24
N LEU A 248 7.02 -13.11 -1.45
CA LEU A 248 7.48 -12.11 -0.47
C LEU A 248 8.09 -10.91 -1.20
N LEU A 249 8.88 -11.17 -2.25
CA LEU A 249 9.48 -10.13 -3.10
C LEU A 249 8.41 -9.34 -3.86
N GLU A 250 7.34 -9.98 -4.31
CA GLU A 250 6.22 -9.29 -4.98
C GLU A 250 5.50 -8.32 -4.05
N VAL A 251 5.19 -8.74 -2.80
CA VAL A 251 4.60 -7.82 -1.80
C VAL A 251 5.56 -6.69 -1.46
N SER A 252 6.83 -6.99 -1.32
CA SER A 252 7.87 -6.01 -1.05
C SER A 252 8.03 -5.01 -2.19
N SER A 253 8.09 -5.47 -3.45
CA SER A 253 8.13 -4.62 -4.65
C SER A 253 6.92 -3.70 -4.74
N LEU A 254 5.73 -4.25 -4.47
CA LEU A 254 4.50 -3.48 -4.41
C LEU A 254 4.62 -2.32 -3.41
N LEU A 255 5.04 -2.61 -2.18
CA LEU A 255 5.21 -1.59 -1.13
C LEU A 255 6.25 -0.54 -1.53
N MET A 256 7.38 -0.94 -2.12
CA MET A 256 8.43 -0.03 -2.56
C MET A 256 7.93 0.96 -3.61
N VAL A 257 7.26 0.47 -4.66
CA VAL A 257 6.71 1.33 -5.72
C VAL A 257 5.62 2.24 -5.19
N MET A 258 4.67 1.68 -4.44
CA MET A 258 3.51 2.41 -3.92
C MET A 258 3.91 3.49 -2.91
N MET A 259 4.80 3.19 -1.97
CA MET A 259 5.26 4.18 -0.99
C MET A 259 6.13 5.27 -1.62
N THR A 260 6.91 4.94 -2.64
CA THR A 260 7.67 5.94 -3.42
C THR A 260 6.73 6.88 -4.17
N ASN A 261 5.70 6.36 -4.84
CA ASN A 261 4.68 7.20 -5.49
C ASN A 261 3.95 8.09 -4.49
N THR A 262 3.51 7.50 -3.38
CA THR A 262 2.76 8.19 -2.32
C THR A 262 3.58 9.29 -1.68
N SER A 263 4.87 9.07 -1.38
CA SER A 263 5.73 10.07 -0.75
C SER A 263 5.91 11.33 -1.60
N ARG A 264 5.86 11.22 -2.93
CA ARG A 264 6.05 12.36 -3.85
C ARG A 264 4.90 13.36 -3.74
N TRP A 265 3.66 12.90 -3.85
CA TRP A 265 2.52 13.81 -3.74
C TRP A 265 2.26 14.26 -2.30
N ILE A 266 2.61 13.46 -1.28
CA ILE A 266 2.59 13.92 0.12
C ILE A 266 3.58 15.08 0.31
N HIS A 267 4.75 15.04 -0.33
CA HIS A 267 5.70 16.14 -0.30
C HIS A 267 5.12 17.41 -0.92
N ASP A 268 4.43 17.30 -2.06
CA ASP A 268 3.77 18.44 -2.69
C ASP A 268 2.67 19.05 -1.79
N PHE A 269 1.87 18.21 -1.13
CA PHE A 269 0.88 18.69 -0.15
C PHE A 269 1.54 19.42 1.03
N LEU A 270 2.71 18.94 1.47
CA LEU A 270 3.46 19.63 2.51
C LEU A 270 3.95 21.01 2.05
N LEU A 271 4.44 21.13 0.81
CA LEU A 271 4.83 22.41 0.21
C LEU A 271 3.62 23.34 0.08
N LEU A 272 2.49 22.85 -0.43
CA LEU A 272 1.26 23.62 -0.56
C LEU A 272 0.74 24.12 0.79
N ALA A 273 1.02 23.43 1.89
CA ALA A 273 0.64 23.82 3.25
C ALA A 273 1.61 24.81 3.90
N THR A 274 2.76 25.14 3.28
CA THR A 274 3.68 26.17 3.79
C THR A 274 3.05 27.57 3.67
N LYS A 275 3.49 28.51 4.50
CA LYS A 275 2.99 29.89 4.42
C LYS A 275 3.43 30.62 3.14
N GLU A 276 4.54 30.22 2.57
CA GLU A 276 5.06 30.74 1.30
C GLU A 276 4.18 30.32 0.12
N TYR A 277 3.69 29.07 0.11
CA TYR A 277 2.76 28.56 -0.93
C TYR A 277 1.32 28.91 -0.61
N ASP A 278 0.88 28.70 0.63
CA ASP A 278 -0.47 28.98 1.14
C ASP A 278 -1.57 28.49 0.18
N GLY A 279 -1.36 27.32 -0.39
CA GLY A 279 -2.28 26.71 -1.36
C GLY A 279 -3.33 25.81 -0.72
N ILE A 280 -3.02 25.26 0.47
CA ILE A 280 -3.95 24.47 1.27
C ILE A 280 -3.82 24.82 2.76
N THR A 281 -4.92 24.72 3.48
CA THR A 281 -4.95 24.82 4.95
C THR A 281 -5.39 23.49 5.55
N VAL A 282 -4.53 22.89 6.36
CA VAL A 282 -4.82 21.63 7.09
C VAL A 282 -5.78 21.93 8.24
N ALA A 283 -6.80 21.08 8.42
CA ALA A 283 -7.80 21.24 9.48
C ALA A 283 -7.20 21.12 10.87
N LYS A 284 -7.79 21.84 11.84
CA LYS A 284 -7.29 21.94 13.23
C LYS A 284 -6.95 20.61 13.90
N PRO A 285 -7.74 19.52 13.76
CA PRO A 285 -7.41 18.23 14.40
C PRO A 285 -6.10 17.59 13.91
N TYR A 286 -5.57 18.04 12.77
CA TYR A 286 -4.37 17.47 12.13
C TYR A 286 -3.18 18.42 12.14
N VAL A 287 -3.27 19.49 12.94
CA VAL A 287 -2.26 20.56 13.07
C VAL A 287 -1.78 20.63 14.52
N GLN A 288 -0.47 20.63 14.70
CA GLN A 288 0.12 20.87 16.02
C GLN A 288 0.34 22.36 16.26
N ILE A 289 -0.14 22.85 17.39
CA ILE A 289 0.09 24.22 17.84
C ILE A 289 1.46 24.29 18.53
N SER A 290 2.23 25.35 18.25
CA SER A 290 3.50 25.60 18.95
C SER A 290 3.25 26.03 20.40
N SER A 291 4.08 25.53 21.32
CA SER A 291 4.02 25.88 22.75
C SER A 291 4.42 27.32 23.04
N ILE A 292 5.21 27.96 22.15
CA ILE A 292 5.76 29.31 22.34
C ILE A 292 5.32 30.30 21.24
N MET A 293 4.79 29.82 20.12
CA MET A 293 4.34 30.62 18.99
C MET A 293 2.86 30.34 18.71
N PRO A 294 1.91 31.06 19.32
CA PRO A 294 0.48 30.73 19.26
C PRO A 294 -0.12 30.82 17.85
N GLN A 295 0.49 31.59 16.96
CA GLN A 295 0.09 31.70 15.56
C GLN A 295 0.58 30.56 14.67
N LYS A 296 1.60 29.79 15.11
CA LYS A 296 2.22 28.73 14.31
C LYS A 296 1.37 27.47 14.29
N ARG A 297 1.06 27.00 13.09
CA ARG A 297 0.27 25.79 12.82
C ARG A 297 1.10 24.84 12.00
N ASN A 298 1.61 23.77 12.63
CA ASN A 298 2.49 22.80 11.98
C ASN A 298 1.64 21.69 11.35
N PRO A 299 1.77 21.40 10.02
CA PRO A 299 1.04 20.34 9.35
C PRO A 299 1.64 18.95 9.68
N VAL A 300 1.77 18.64 10.97
CA VAL A 300 2.50 17.44 11.46
C VAL A 300 1.93 16.12 10.95
N SER A 301 0.63 16.07 10.64
CA SER A 301 0.02 14.90 10.05
C SER A 301 0.63 14.57 8.69
N ILE A 302 0.85 15.57 7.83
CA ILE A 302 1.49 15.40 6.52
C ILE A 302 2.99 15.09 6.68
N GLU A 303 3.67 15.75 7.65
CA GLU A 303 5.07 15.46 7.97
C GLU A 303 5.27 14.01 8.42
N HIS A 304 4.42 13.52 9.34
CA HIS A 304 4.44 12.14 9.78
C HIS A 304 4.10 11.15 8.65
N ALA A 305 3.09 11.46 7.82
CA ALA A 305 2.77 10.64 6.66
C ALA A 305 4.00 10.44 5.76
N ARG A 306 4.71 11.53 5.42
CA ARG A 306 5.93 11.49 4.62
C ARG A 306 7.03 10.65 5.29
N ALA A 307 7.27 10.84 6.58
CA ALA A 307 8.28 10.09 7.31
C ALA A 307 7.96 8.58 7.38
N ILE A 308 6.68 8.24 7.59
CA ILE A 308 6.22 6.84 7.64
C ILE A 308 6.34 6.16 6.26
N THR A 309 6.11 6.86 5.13
CA THR A 309 6.34 6.28 3.80
C THR A 309 7.80 5.87 3.60
N SER A 310 8.74 6.70 4.04
CA SER A 310 10.18 6.36 3.97
C SER A 310 10.52 5.16 4.85
N SER A 311 9.91 5.08 6.03
CA SER A 311 10.10 3.94 6.94
C SER A 311 9.50 2.65 6.37
N ALA A 312 8.32 2.71 5.74
CA ALA A 312 7.69 1.55 5.09
C ALA A 312 8.53 1.06 3.88
N LEU A 313 9.11 1.98 3.12
CA LEU A 313 10.05 1.67 2.03
C LEU A 313 11.29 0.94 2.55
N GLY A 314 11.85 1.37 3.70
CA GLY A 314 12.99 0.71 4.34
C GLY A 314 12.67 -0.71 4.78
N GLU A 315 11.52 -0.94 5.42
CA GLU A 315 11.05 -2.29 5.78
C GLU A 315 10.94 -3.20 4.55
N ALA A 316 10.31 -2.71 3.49
CA ALA A 316 10.17 -3.47 2.25
C ALA A 316 11.53 -3.79 1.60
N PHE A 317 12.47 -2.86 1.59
CA PHE A 317 13.79 -3.09 1.03
C PHE A 317 14.60 -4.13 1.82
N THR A 318 14.42 -4.20 3.15
CA THR A 318 15.06 -5.21 4.00
C THR A 318 14.72 -6.63 3.56
N VAL A 319 13.49 -6.87 3.10
CA VAL A 319 13.05 -8.18 2.59
C VAL A 319 13.89 -8.64 1.39
N PHE A 320 14.19 -7.74 0.45
CA PHE A 320 15.09 -8.05 -0.68
C PHE A 320 16.50 -8.41 -0.21
N GLN A 321 17.02 -7.68 0.77
CA GLN A 321 18.35 -7.94 1.30
C GLN A 321 18.44 -9.29 2.00
N MET A 322 17.40 -9.70 2.72
CA MET A 322 17.37 -10.97 3.45
C MET A 322 17.22 -12.18 2.52
N ILE A 323 16.41 -12.07 1.46
CA ILE A 323 16.24 -13.16 0.49
C ILE A 323 17.44 -13.28 -0.46
N HIS A 324 18.13 -12.17 -0.73
CA HIS A 324 19.25 -12.17 -1.67
C HIS A 324 20.34 -13.18 -1.26
N ASN A 325 20.69 -14.06 -2.18
CA ASN A 325 21.77 -15.04 -2.04
C ASN A 325 21.50 -16.13 -0.98
N THR A 326 20.22 -16.38 -0.63
CA THR A 326 19.83 -17.53 0.18
C THR A 326 19.71 -18.79 -0.69
N PRO A 327 19.90 -20.00 -0.13
CA PRO A 327 19.63 -21.25 -0.84
C PRO A 327 18.17 -21.35 -1.31
N PHE A 328 17.95 -21.98 -2.48
CA PHE A 328 16.60 -22.26 -2.96
C PHE A 328 16.07 -23.53 -2.28
N GLY A 329 15.40 -23.36 -1.14
CA GLY A 329 14.90 -24.43 -0.28
C GLY A 329 14.20 -23.84 0.94
N ASP A 330 13.83 -24.73 1.85
CA ASP A 330 13.31 -24.38 3.16
C ASP A 330 14.46 -23.89 4.05
N ILE A 331 14.38 -22.65 4.51
CA ILE A 331 15.44 -22.00 5.26
C ILE A 331 14.90 -20.85 6.10
N VAL A 332 15.43 -20.69 7.31
CA VAL A 332 15.03 -19.66 8.28
C VAL A 332 15.03 -18.24 7.72
N ASP A 333 15.98 -17.92 6.82
CA ASP A 333 16.09 -16.59 6.18
C ASP A 333 14.83 -16.14 5.44
N THR A 334 14.03 -17.07 4.90
CA THR A 334 12.79 -16.78 4.19
C THR A 334 11.54 -16.96 5.03
N GLU A 335 11.68 -17.37 6.28
CA GLU A 335 10.60 -17.67 7.22
C GLU A 335 10.51 -16.64 8.34
N ASP A 336 11.00 -16.99 9.51
CA ASP A 336 10.68 -16.31 10.76
C ASP A 336 11.22 -14.87 10.88
N ASP A 337 12.51 -14.66 10.60
CA ASP A 337 13.15 -13.36 10.81
C ASP A 337 12.78 -12.31 9.75
N LEU A 338 12.40 -12.74 8.56
CA LEU A 338 12.01 -11.86 7.46
C LEU A 338 10.58 -11.35 7.62
N GLN A 339 9.67 -12.20 8.05
CA GLN A 339 8.23 -11.91 8.07
C GLN A 339 7.88 -10.59 8.79
N PRO A 340 8.44 -10.26 9.97
CA PRO A 340 8.10 -9.04 10.70
C PRO A 340 8.29 -7.74 9.89
N TYR A 341 9.30 -7.67 9.01
CA TYR A 341 9.55 -6.47 8.19
C TYR A 341 8.41 -6.24 7.20
N LEU A 342 7.93 -7.31 6.56
CA LEU A 342 6.89 -7.22 5.55
C LEU A 342 5.55 -6.75 6.17
N TYR A 343 5.16 -7.35 7.30
CA TYR A 343 3.94 -6.96 8.01
C TYR A 343 4.00 -5.53 8.52
N LYS A 344 5.12 -5.12 9.14
CA LYS A 344 5.34 -3.73 9.57
C LYS A 344 5.29 -2.74 8.40
N GLY A 345 5.83 -3.13 7.24
CA GLY A 345 5.77 -2.33 6.02
C GLY A 345 4.34 -2.08 5.58
N ILE A 346 3.50 -3.13 5.53
CA ILE A 346 2.07 -3.03 5.18
C ILE A 346 1.31 -2.18 6.21
N GLU A 347 1.51 -2.41 7.50
CA GLU A 347 0.85 -1.64 8.57
C GLU A 347 1.20 -0.16 8.51
N LYS A 348 2.46 0.18 8.22
CA LYS A 348 2.89 1.57 8.00
C LYS A 348 2.21 2.19 6.78
N ALA A 349 2.09 1.45 5.67
CA ALA A 349 1.39 1.92 4.48
C ALA A 349 -0.09 2.19 4.76
N ILE A 350 -0.78 1.30 5.48
CA ILE A 350 -2.17 1.50 5.92
C ILE A 350 -2.30 2.78 6.78
N ARG A 351 -1.39 2.98 7.73
CA ARG A 351 -1.40 4.20 8.59
C ARG A 351 -1.25 5.46 7.76
N VAL A 352 -0.39 5.46 6.73
CA VAL A 352 -0.24 6.59 5.80
C VAL A 352 -1.54 6.85 5.07
N PHE A 353 -2.18 5.82 4.52
CA PHE A 353 -3.45 5.97 3.80
C PHE A 353 -4.56 6.50 4.69
N CYS A 354 -4.72 5.95 5.89
CA CYS A 354 -5.71 6.45 6.86
C CYS A 354 -5.48 7.94 7.19
N MET A 355 -4.24 8.33 7.45
CA MET A 355 -3.91 9.70 7.82
C MET A 355 -4.12 10.68 6.66
N MET A 356 -3.65 10.31 5.46
CA MET A 356 -3.85 11.17 4.28
C MET A 356 -5.30 11.24 3.85
N ASN A 357 -6.07 10.17 4.00
CA ASN A 357 -7.52 10.19 3.78
C ASN A 357 -8.21 11.23 4.69
N ALA A 358 -7.86 11.24 5.97
CA ALA A 358 -8.42 12.20 6.92
C ALA A 358 -8.01 13.64 6.61
N VAL A 359 -6.74 13.87 6.22
CA VAL A 359 -6.26 15.22 5.81
C VAL A 359 -6.99 15.69 4.56
N ILE A 360 -7.05 14.89 3.51
CA ILE A 360 -7.67 15.25 2.22
C ILE A 360 -9.16 15.58 2.39
N ARG A 361 -9.87 14.80 3.17
CA ARG A 361 -11.31 15.00 3.41
C ARG A 361 -11.65 16.25 4.25
N THR A 362 -10.67 16.84 4.91
CA THR A 362 -10.90 17.91 5.88
C THR A 362 -10.12 19.20 5.59
N MET A 363 -9.12 19.16 4.73
CA MET A 363 -8.35 20.33 4.35
C MET A 363 -9.18 21.32 3.53
N LYS A 364 -8.77 22.57 3.56
CA LYS A 364 -9.31 23.64 2.70
C LYS A 364 -8.30 23.93 1.60
N VAL A 365 -8.75 24.05 0.36
CA VAL A 365 -7.96 24.59 -0.75
C VAL A 365 -8.14 26.10 -0.78
N GLU A 366 -7.05 26.86 -0.84
CA GLU A 366 -7.03 28.32 -0.86
C GLU A 366 -7.11 28.83 -2.30
N GLU A 367 -8.32 28.77 -2.88
CA GLU A 367 -8.59 28.98 -4.30
C GLU A 367 -8.11 30.37 -4.78
N GLU A 368 -8.39 31.44 -4.02
CA GLU A 368 -7.97 32.79 -4.37
C GLU A 368 -6.45 32.96 -4.38
N THR A 369 -5.75 32.29 -3.45
CA THR A 369 -4.28 32.28 -3.42
C THR A 369 -3.72 31.59 -4.65
N LEU A 370 -4.23 30.40 -4.97
CA LEU A 370 -3.80 29.63 -6.14
C LEU A 370 -4.09 30.38 -7.44
N LYS A 371 -5.27 30.97 -7.56
CA LYS A 371 -5.67 31.79 -8.69
C LYS A 371 -4.75 33.00 -8.85
N SER A 372 -4.51 33.76 -7.79
CA SER A 372 -3.65 34.98 -7.85
C SER A 372 -2.21 34.62 -8.28
N ARG A 373 -1.69 33.45 -7.87
CA ARG A 373 -0.39 32.97 -8.29
C ARG A 373 -0.33 32.62 -9.78
N SER A 374 -1.46 32.21 -10.37
CA SER A 374 -1.54 31.86 -11.79
C SER A 374 -1.48 33.09 -12.72
N TYR A 375 -1.64 34.30 -12.18
CA TYR A 375 -1.43 35.55 -12.93
C TYR A 375 0.02 36.05 -12.88
N LYS A 376 0.92 35.35 -12.16
CA LYS A 376 2.32 35.75 -11.99
C LYS A 376 3.25 35.01 -12.94
N HIS A 377 4.44 35.60 -13.13
CA HIS A 377 5.55 34.98 -13.85
C HIS A 377 5.25 34.66 -15.32
N ALA A 378 4.36 35.40 -15.96
CA ALA A 378 4.02 35.28 -17.37
C ALA A 378 3.66 33.84 -17.84
N ILE A 379 3.04 33.02 -16.96
CA ILE A 379 2.81 31.60 -17.24
C ILE A 379 1.80 31.31 -18.36
N THR A 380 1.06 32.32 -18.85
CA THR A 380 0.15 32.21 -19.99
C THR A 380 0.82 32.58 -21.31
N ILE A 381 2.08 33.04 -21.31
CA ILE A 381 2.77 33.60 -22.48
C ILE A 381 2.84 32.66 -23.69
N THR A 382 2.78 31.37 -23.48
CA THR A 382 2.73 30.39 -24.58
C THR A 382 1.48 30.57 -25.46
N ASP A 383 0.36 31.01 -24.88
CA ASP A 383 -0.87 31.29 -25.62
C ASP A 383 -0.70 32.47 -26.60
N PHE A 384 0.15 33.42 -26.27
CA PHE A 384 0.50 34.52 -27.19
C PHE A 384 1.17 33.98 -28.45
N ALA A 385 2.16 33.09 -28.35
CA ALA A 385 2.80 32.48 -29.51
C ALA A 385 1.81 31.62 -30.31
N ASP A 386 0.94 30.86 -29.62
CA ASP A 386 -0.08 30.04 -30.27
C ASP A 386 -1.09 30.90 -31.05
N VAL A 387 -1.55 32.00 -30.51
CA VAL A 387 -2.48 32.94 -31.17
C VAL A 387 -1.83 33.59 -32.40
N LEU A 388 -0.58 34.07 -32.29
CA LEU A 388 0.14 34.64 -33.41
C LEU A 388 0.31 33.63 -34.55
N THR A 389 0.61 32.39 -34.21
CA THR A 389 0.79 31.34 -35.25
C THR A 389 -0.54 30.93 -35.87
N LYS A 390 -1.58 30.73 -35.04
CA LYS A 390 -2.87 30.21 -35.50
C LYS A 390 -3.73 31.23 -36.24
N ASN A 391 -3.82 32.44 -35.68
CA ASN A 391 -4.75 33.47 -36.16
C ASN A 391 -4.10 34.42 -37.17
N TYR A 392 -2.78 34.60 -37.08
CA TYR A 392 -2.03 35.59 -37.88
C TYR A 392 -0.98 34.95 -38.81
N GLU A 393 -0.95 33.61 -38.89
CA GLU A 393 -0.05 32.83 -39.76
C GLU A 393 1.46 33.13 -39.57
N ILE A 394 1.83 33.68 -38.41
CA ILE A 394 3.24 33.94 -38.10
C ILE A 394 3.96 32.61 -37.85
N PRO A 395 5.09 32.34 -38.54
CA PRO A 395 5.83 31.11 -38.29
C PRO A 395 6.18 30.94 -36.81
N PHE A 396 5.97 29.76 -36.26
CA PHE A 396 6.07 29.49 -34.80
C PHE A 396 7.37 30.00 -34.17
N ARG A 397 8.50 29.88 -34.86
CA ARG A 397 9.78 30.38 -34.35
C ARG A 397 9.77 31.90 -34.14
N HIS A 398 9.12 32.67 -35.02
CA HIS A 398 8.98 34.11 -34.88
C HIS A 398 7.95 34.48 -33.82
N ALA A 399 6.85 33.75 -33.76
CA ALA A 399 5.84 33.91 -32.70
C ALA A 399 6.42 33.64 -31.31
N HIS A 400 7.23 32.59 -31.19
CA HIS A 400 7.94 32.27 -29.93
C HIS A 400 8.95 33.37 -29.55
N HIS A 401 9.69 33.91 -30.53
CA HIS A 401 10.58 35.05 -30.27
C HIS A 401 9.81 36.26 -29.79
N ALA A 402 8.68 36.58 -30.44
CA ALA A 402 7.81 37.65 -29.99
C ALA A 402 7.31 37.45 -28.56
N ALA A 403 6.88 36.24 -28.22
CA ALA A 403 6.49 35.87 -26.86
C ALA A 403 7.62 36.09 -25.84
N SER A 404 8.86 35.75 -26.20
CA SER A 404 10.04 36.00 -25.37
C SER A 404 10.27 37.51 -25.14
N VAL A 405 10.10 38.37 -26.18
CA VAL A 405 10.23 39.83 -26.06
C VAL A 405 9.16 40.39 -25.12
N ILE A 406 7.90 39.96 -25.26
CA ILE A 406 6.82 40.41 -24.38
C ILE A 406 7.04 39.96 -22.93
N ALA A 407 7.51 38.73 -22.72
CA ALA A 407 7.86 38.24 -21.38
C ALA A 407 8.99 39.05 -20.75
N ASN A 408 10.03 39.42 -21.54
CA ASN A 408 11.11 40.29 -21.06
C ASN A 408 10.62 41.71 -20.77
N MET A 409 9.72 42.27 -21.58
CA MET A 409 9.08 43.57 -21.32
C MET A 409 8.37 43.54 -19.97
N SER A 410 7.66 42.45 -19.63
CA SER A 410 7.02 42.28 -18.31
C SER A 410 8.07 42.32 -17.18
N LEU A 411 9.19 41.63 -17.32
CA LEU A 411 10.27 41.57 -16.33
C LEU A 411 10.95 42.95 -16.17
N GLU A 412 11.27 43.62 -17.25
CA GLU A 412 11.92 44.95 -17.24
C GLU A 412 11.04 46.05 -16.60
N GLN A 413 9.74 46.00 -16.90
CA GLN A 413 8.76 46.92 -16.31
C GLN A 413 8.35 46.53 -14.88
N LYS A 414 8.76 45.35 -14.40
CA LYS A 414 8.34 44.78 -13.10
C LYS A 414 6.82 44.69 -12.98
N LYS A 415 6.15 44.34 -14.04
CA LYS A 415 4.71 44.14 -14.15
C LYS A 415 4.38 42.74 -14.57
N GLU A 416 3.26 42.19 -14.16
CA GLU A 416 2.74 40.93 -14.68
C GLU A 416 2.14 41.15 -16.09
N LEU A 417 1.93 40.08 -16.87
CA LEU A 417 1.45 40.19 -18.27
C LEU A 417 0.13 41.04 -18.36
N HIS A 418 -0.82 40.80 -17.47
CA HIS A 418 -2.10 41.48 -17.46
C HIS A 418 -2.01 42.96 -17.05
N GLU A 419 -0.88 43.38 -16.49
CA GLU A 419 -0.60 44.78 -16.11
C GLU A 419 0.14 45.59 -17.19
N LEU A 420 0.60 44.89 -18.27
CA LEU A 420 1.23 45.54 -19.40
C LEU A 420 0.19 46.39 -20.15
N HIS A 421 0.60 47.59 -20.62
CA HIS A 421 -0.24 48.37 -21.48
C HIS A 421 -0.35 47.68 -22.87
N PHE A 422 -1.57 47.33 -23.22
CA PHE A 422 -1.88 46.72 -24.52
C PHE A 422 -1.31 47.47 -25.72
N LYS A 423 -1.26 48.85 -25.62
CA LYS A 423 -0.65 49.68 -26.66
C LYS A 423 0.83 49.35 -26.89
N ASP A 424 1.60 49.12 -25.86
CA ASP A 424 3.04 48.79 -25.97
C ASP A 424 3.26 47.48 -26.70
N VAL A 425 2.42 46.48 -26.41
CA VAL A 425 2.41 45.20 -27.13
C VAL A 425 2.11 45.38 -28.61
N ASN A 426 1.11 46.19 -28.96
CA ASN A 426 0.75 46.45 -30.33
C ASN A 426 1.77 47.33 -31.08
N ILE A 427 2.46 48.25 -30.44
CA ILE A 427 3.57 49.00 -31.04
C ILE A 427 4.65 48.00 -31.46
N TYR A 428 5.05 47.08 -30.57
CA TYR A 428 6.03 46.03 -30.91
C TYR A 428 5.57 45.17 -32.07
N LEU A 429 4.32 44.70 -32.10
CA LEU A 429 3.77 43.85 -33.16
C LEU A 429 3.69 44.61 -34.49
N GLN A 430 3.31 45.90 -34.47
CA GLN A 430 3.24 46.72 -35.68
C GLN A 430 4.62 46.97 -36.31
N GLU A 431 5.64 47.20 -35.49
CA GLU A 431 7.00 47.44 -35.93
C GLU A 431 7.64 46.17 -36.56
N ASN A 432 7.46 45.04 -35.91
CA ASN A 432 8.18 43.80 -36.27
C ASN A 432 7.40 42.88 -37.22
N PHE A 433 6.05 42.87 -37.14
CA PHE A 433 5.22 41.97 -37.93
C PHE A 433 4.18 42.64 -38.82
N LYS A 434 4.09 43.99 -38.77
CA LYS A 434 3.10 44.78 -39.53
C LYS A 434 1.64 44.40 -39.24
N MET A 435 1.36 43.94 -38.00
CA MET A 435 0.06 43.51 -37.57
C MET A 435 -0.33 44.18 -36.24
N GLN A 436 -1.60 44.10 -35.89
CA GLN A 436 -2.13 44.48 -34.60
C GLN A 436 -2.99 43.36 -34.05
N LEU A 437 -2.83 43.09 -32.76
CA LEU A 437 -3.66 42.16 -32.01
C LEU A 437 -4.95 42.88 -31.57
N LEU A 438 -6.06 42.17 -31.50
CA LEU A 438 -7.28 42.75 -30.90
C LEU A 438 -7.17 42.78 -29.36
N GLU A 439 -7.73 43.80 -28.74
CA GLU A 439 -7.69 43.96 -27.27
C GLU A 439 -8.32 42.76 -26.56
N LYS A 440 -9.43 42.27 -27.09
CA LYS A 440 -10.06 41.01 -26.59
C LYS A 440 -9.15 39.81 -26.67
N GLU A 441 -8.35 39.67 -27.71
CA GLU A 441 -7.39 38.51 -27.82
C GLU A 441 -6.29 38.67 -26.78
N TRP A 442 -5.83 39.91 -26.50
CA TRP A 442 -4.86 40.14 -25.44
C TRP A 442 -5.42 39.81 -24.05
N GLU A 443 -6.65 40.27 -23.75
CA GLU A 443 -7.34 39.90 -22.50
C GLU A 443 -7.45 38.40 -22.30
N GLU A 444 -7.75 37.65 -23.39
CA GLU A 444 -7.81 36.20 -23.35
C GLU A 444 -6.43 35.53 -23.17
N ILE A 445 -5.37 36.08 -23.78
CA ILE A 445 -4.01 35.57 -23.69
C ILE A 445 -3.46 35.70 -22.26
N VAL A 446 -3.73 36.81 -21.60
CA VAL A 446 -3.22 37.06 -20.26
C VAL A 446 -4.07 36.42 -19.17
N SER A 447 -5.24 35.85 -19.50
CA SER A 447 -6.16 35.22 -18.57
C SER A 447 -5.83 33.73 -18.38
N PRO A 448 -5.48 33.29 -17.17
CA PRO A 448 -5.36 31.87 -16.84
C PRO A 448 -6.64 31.07 -17.07
N GLU A 449 -7.82 31.70 -16.88
CA GLU A 449 -9.14 31.09 -17.13
C GLU A 449 -9.33 30.76 -18.62
N ALA A 450 -9.05 31.74 -19.49
CA ALA A 450 -9.15 31.55 -20.94
C ALA A 450 -8.12 30.53 -21.41
N PHE A 451 -6.90 30.58 -20.85
CA PHE A 451 -5.85 29.59 -21.13
C PHE A 451 -6.35 28.16 -20.89
N ILE A 452 -6.93 27.89 -19.72
CA ILE A 452 -7.44 26.55 -19.34
C ILE A 452 -8.60 26.14 -20.26
N GLN A 453 -9.55 27.05 -20.53
CA GLN A 453 -10.73 26.76 -21.37
C GLN A 453 -10.36 26.33 -22.79
N LYS A 454 -9.27 26.86 -23.37
CA LYS A 454 -8.78 26.52 -24.69
C LYS A 454 -8.12 25.11 -24.73
N ARG A 455 -7.76 24.51 -23.61
CA ARG A 455 -7.08 23.19 -23.53
C ARG A 455 -8.10 22.04 -23.51
N ASN A 456 -8.86 21.92 -24.61
CA ASN A 456 -9.87 20.89 -24.83
C ASN A 456 -9.32 19.59 -25.46
N VAL A 457 -8.00 19.50 -25.65
CA VAL A 457 -7.35 18.29 -26.16
C VAL A 457 -7.50 17.17 -25.12
N TYR A 458 -7.58 15.93 -25.58
CA TYR A 458 -7.73 14.76 -24.72
C TYR A 458 -6.73 14.77 -23.57
N GLY A 459 -7.24 14.75 -22.34
CA GLY A 459 -6.44 14.82 -21.11
C GLY A 459 -6.09 16.24 -20.65
N GLY A 460 -6.57 17.30 -21.31
CA GLY A 460 -6.33 18.68 -20.90
C GLY A 460 -7.17 19.14 -19.70
N PRO A 461 -6.81 20.29 -19.10
CA PRO A 461 -7.45 20.81 -17.88
C PRO A 461 -8.78 21.55 -18.12
N SER A 462 -9.30 21.62 -19.36
CA SER A 462 -10.57 22.31 -19.60
C SER A 462 -11.73 21.66 -18.86
N LYS A 463 -12.74 22.43 -18.51
CA LYS A 463 -13.92 21.93 -17.80
C LYS A 463 -14.53 20.71 -18.46
N LYS A 464 -14.71 20.72 -19.80
CA LYS A 464 -15.27 19.60 -20.56
C LYS A 464 -14.45 18.32 -20.43
N GLU A 465 -13.14 18.43 -20.55
CA GLU A 465 -12.23 17.28 -20.41
C GLU A 465 -12.14 16.78 -18.98
N MET A 466 -12.11 17.67 -18.02
CA MET A 466 -12.16 17.32 -16.59
C MET A 466 -13.42 16.54 -16.24
N GLU A 467 -14.59 17.00 -16.68
CA GLU A 467 -15.86 16.30 -16.46
C GLU A 467 -15.85 14.90 -17.10
N ARG A 468 -15.37 14.77 -18.32
CA ARG A 468 -15.21 13.48 -18.99
C ARG A 468 -14.28 12.55 -18.22
N MET A 469 -13.10 13.04 -17.84
CA MET A 469 -12.10 12.28 -17.11
C MET A 469 -12.60 11.81 -15.75
N ILE A 470 -13.23 12.68 -14.99
CA ILE A 470 -13.79 12.37 -13.67
C ILE A 470 -14.90 11.32 -13.77
N ASN A 471 -15.82 11.47 -14.74
CA ASN A 471 -16.90 10.52 -14.92
C ASN A 471 -16.39 9.11 -15.28
N ASN A 472 -15.41 9.03 -16.17
CA ASN A 472 -14.79 7.75 -16.54
C ASN A 472 -14.13 7.08 -15.31
N ARG A 473 -13.45 7.87 -14.46
CA ARG A 473 -12.80 7.32 -13.28
C ARG A 473 -13.79 6.92 -12.18
N LYS A 474 -14.88 7.66 -12.02
CA LYS A 474 -15.97 7.26 -11.12
C LYS A 474 -16.61 5.92 -11.55
N GLU A 475 -16.79 5.72 -12.84
CA GLU A 475 -17.31 4.44 -13.36
C GLU A 475 -16.32 3.30 -13.14
N SER A 476 -15.02 3.54 -13.44
CA SER A 476 -13.95 2.56 -13.20
C SER A 476 -13.81 2.22 -11.73
N PHE A 477 -13.81 3.23 -10.86
CA PHE A 477 -13.70 3.05 -9.40
C PHE A 477 -14.80 2.15 -8.83
N ARG A 478 -16.06 2.37 -9.22
CA ARG A 478 -17.18 1.52 -8.78
C ARG A 478 -16.99 0.05 -9.17
N LYS A 479 -16.44 -0.21 -10.37
CA LYS A 479 -16.14 -1.58 -10.82
C LYS A 479 -15.06 -2.23 -9.96
N GLU A 480 -14.01 -1.46 -9.61
CA GLU A 480 -12.93 -1.94 -8.75
C GLU A 480 -13.42 -2.21 -7.31
N GLU A 481 -14.24 -1.34 -6.77
CA GLU A 481 -14.87 -1.51 -5.45
C GLU A 481 -15.75 -2.77 -5.42
N ASP A 482 -16.59 -2.99 -6.44
CA ASP A 482 -17.43 -4.19 -6.57
C ASP A 482 -16.58 -5.48 -6.64
N VAL A 483 -15.48 -5.46 -7.37
CA VAL A 483 -14.56 -6.61 -7.47
C VAL A 483 -13.90 -6.89 -6.12
N PHE A 484 -13.43 -5.85 -5.45
CA PHE A 484 -12.82 -5.96 -4.12
C PHE A 484 -13.81 -6.52 -3.09
N GLU A 485 -15.03 -5.98 -3.00
CA GLU A 485 -16.04 -6.44 -2.05
C GLU A 485 -16.46 -7.89 -2.31
N LYS A 486 -16.59 -8.30 -3.56
CA LYS A 486 -16.87 -9.70 -3.91
C LYS A 486 -15.78 -10.63 -3.43
N GLU A 487 -14.52 -10.27 -3.61
CA GLU A 487 -13.41 -11.11 -3.17
C GLU A 487 -13.32 -11.18 -1.64
N LYS A 488 -13.52 -10.06 -0.95
CA LYS A 488 -13.59 -9.98 0.51
C LYS A 488 -14.72 -10.89 1.05
N GLN A 489 -15.90 -10.83 0.46
CA GLN A 489 -17.03 -11.69 0.83
C GLN A 489 -16.76 -13.16 0.53
N ARG A 490 -16.09 -13.48 -0.59
CA ARG A 490 -15.73 -14.85 -0.94
C ARG A 490 -14.82 -15.48 0.14
N ILE A 491 -13.81 -14.75 0.61
CA ILE A 491 -12.90 -15.23 1.67
C ILE A 491 -13.68 -15.45 2.98
N LEU A 492 -14.51 -14.50 3.40
CA LEU A 492 -15.34 -14.64 4.59
C LEU A 492 -16.31 -15.82 4.50
N GLN A 493 -16.92 -16.02 3.36
CA GLN A 493 -17.82 -17.16 3.14
C GLN A 493 -17.07 -18.49 3.22
N THR A 494 -15.87 -18.58 2.64
CA THR A 494 -15.04 -19.78 2.72
C THR A 494 -14.67 -20.14 4.17
N GLU A 495 -14.30 -19.13 4.98
CA GLU A 495 -14.04 -19.34 6.41
C GLU A 495 -15.29 -19.89 7.15
N ASN A 496 -16.46 -19.34 6.85
CA ASN A 496 -17.74 -19.79 7.43
C ASN A 496 -18.09 -21.23 6.99
N ASP A 497 -17.92 -21.53 5.72
CA ASP A 497 -18.22 -22.87 5.17
C ASP A 497 -17.31 -23.93 5.79
N LEU A 498 -16.02 -23.62 5.99
CA LEU A 498 -15.10 -24.51 6.71
C LEU A 498 -15.54 -24.73 8.17
N ASN A 499 -15.96 -23.69 8.87
CA ASN A 499 -16.46 -23.81 10.24
C ASN A 499 -17.74 -24.65 10.31
N ILE A 500 -18.65 -24.51 9.34
CA ILE A 500 -19.86 -25.34 9.23
C ILE A 500 -19.48 -26.80 8.96
N LEU A 501 -18.56 -27.08 8.05
CA LEU A 501 -18.06 -28.42 7.75
C LEU A 501 -17.46 -29.07 9.02
N VAL A 502 -16.64 -28.34 9.74
CA VAL A 502 -16.05 -28.80 11.02
C VAL A 502 -17.12 -29.11 12.05
N SER A 503 -18.15 -28.24 12.19
CA SER A 503 -19.26 -28.48 13.11
C SER A 503 -20.04 -29.73 12.76
N ASN A 504 -20.30 -29.97 11.47
CA ASN A 504 -20.96 -31.18 11.00
C ASN A 504 -20.14 -32.45 11.31
N ILE A 505 -18.80 -32.41 11.18
CA ILE A 505 -17.95 -33.56 11.58
C ILE A 505 -18.01 -33.81 13.09
N ILE A 506 -18.10 -32.74 13.89
CA ILE A 506 -18.16 -32.86 15.37
C ILE A 506 -19.52 -33.41 15.82
N GLU A 507 -20.63 -33.10 15.15
CA GLU A 507 -21.98 -33.49 15.50
C GLU A 507 -22.35 -34.92 15.04
N LEU A 508 -21.70 -35.42 13.99
CA LEU A 508 -21.86 -36.81 13.51
C LEU A 508 -21.23 -37.82 14.46
#